data_c59969d88b082d3faed0f681f7409c4c
#
_entry.id   c59969d88b082d3faed0f681f7409c4c
#
_cell.length_a   1.000
_cell.length_b   1.000
_cell.length_c   1.000
_cell.angle_alpha   90.00
_cell.angle_beta   90.00
_cell.angle_gamma   90.00
#
_symmetry.space_group_name_H-M   'P 1'
#
loop_
_entity.id
_entity.type
_entity.pdbx_description
1 polymer ?
#
loop_
_entity_poly.entity_id
_entity_poly.type
_entity_poly.pdbx_seq_one_letter_code
_entity_poly.pdbx_strand_id
1 'polypeptide(L)'
;MESGQLSGEKKAISDKIDSMREGLVSLSHDIHGHPETGFQEYHAVEAIEAFLKGQGMGMERDYCQIPTAFRAVKKGKGNGPVVAFLAEYDALRGIGHGCGHNVIAACAVGAFLGLASRMDAHDGEIWLIGTPAEEGGAGKVLMLERGGFDGVDFALMMHPTGGGEAYNYINRGGRASGSVTVSFHGKAEIGRAHV
;
A
#
# COMPACT_ATOMS: atom_id res chain seq x y z
N MET A 1 3.46 -21.42 -23.70
CA MET A 1 4.38 -20.44 -23.10
C MET A 1 5.32 -21.22 -22.21
N GLU A 2 6.59 -21.27 -22.56
CA GLU A 2 7.60 -21.97 -21.76
C GLU A 2 7.65 -21.35 -20.37
N SER A 3 7.51 -22.15 -19.32
CA SER A 3 7.78 -21.78 -17.95
C SER A 3 9.29 -21.56 -17.81
N GLY A 4 9.73 -20.32 -18.11
CA GLY A 4 11.14 -19.96 -17.94
C GLY A 4 11.52 -20.19 -16.48
N GLN A 5 12.50 -21.06 -16.24
CA GLN A 5 13.06 -21.32 -14.92
C GLN A 5 13.57 -20.00 -14.35
N LEU A 6 13.03 -19.58 -13.20
CA LEU A 6 13.48 -18.37 -12.51
C LEU A 6 14.98 -18.43 -12.27
N SER A 7 15.70 -17.31 -12.46
CA SER A 7 17.10 -17.22 -12.05
C SER A 7 17.23 -17.57 -10.56
N GLY A 8 18.39 -18.05 -10.13
CA GLY A 8 18.61 -18.45 -8.74
C GLY A 8 18.21 -17.37 -7.72
N GLU A 9 18.44 -16.07 -8.04
CA GLU A 9 18.04 -14.97 -7.18
C GLU A 9 16.53 -14.75 -7.14
N LYS A 10 15.86 -14.75 -8.29
CA LYS A 10 14.40 -14.64 -8.34
C LYS A 10 13.73 -15.77 -7.58
N LYS A 11 14.29 -16.99 -7.69
CA LYS A 11 13.80 -18.13 -6.92
C LYS A 11 13.99 -17.92 -5.43
N ALA A 12 15.14 -17.45 -4.97
CA ALA A 12 15.40 -17.19 -3.55
C ALA A 12 14.45 -16.13 -2.97
N ILE A 13 14.11 -15.08 -3.74
CA ILE A 13 13.13 -14.07 -3.35
C ILE A 13 11.73 -14.70 -3.25
N SER A 14 11.32 -15.50 -4.23
CA SER A 14 10.05 -16.21 -4.21
C SER A 14 9.95 -17.16 -3.02
N ASP A 15 10.98 -17.97 -2.78
CA ASP A 15 11.04 -18.91 -1.65
C ASP A 15 10.94 -18.15 -0.29
N LYS A 16 11.57 -16.97 -0.18
CA LYS A 16 11.43 -16.13 1.02
C LYS A 16 10.00 -15.64 1.19
N ILE A 17 9.35 -15.18 0.15
CA ILE A 17 7.94 -14.74 0.20
C ILE A 17 7.04 -15.92 0.59
N ASP A 18 7.24 -17.09 -0.04
CA ASP A 18 6.48 -18.30 0.26
C ASP A 18 6.66 -18.75 1.73
N SER A 19 7.86 -18.58 2.30
CA SER A 19 8.10 -18.86 3.72
C SER A 19 7.30 -17.98 4.69
N MET A 20 6.84 -16.81 4.23
CA MET A 20 6.03 -15.86 5.01
C MET A 20 4.54 -15.92 4.66
N ARG A 21 4.13 -16.83 3.78
CA ARG A 21 2.79 -16.89 3.20
C ARG A 21 1.66 -16.81 4.23
N GLU A 22 1.70 -17.67 5.24
CA GLU A 22 0.66 -17.71 6.27
C GLU A 22 0.55 -16.38 7.04
N GLY A 23 1.70 -15.79 7.38
CA GLY A 23 1.75 -14.50 8.06
C GLY A 23 1.25 -13.35 7.19
N LEU A 24 1.59 -13.32 5.89
CA LEU A 24 1.11 -12.30 4.96
C LEU A 24 -0.40 -12.42 4.72
N VAL A 25 -0.92 -13.64 4.61
CA VAL A 25 -2.37 -13.87 4.51
C VAL A 25 -3.08 -13.43 5.79
N SER A 26 -2.51 -13.76 6.96
CA SER A 26 -3.05 -13.33 8.25
C SER A 26 -3.06 -11.80 8.38
N LEU A 27 -1.98 -11.13 7.99
CA LEU A 27 -1.90 -9.66 7.95
C LEU A 27 -3.00 -9.06 7.08
N SER A 28 -3.19 -9.60 5.88
CA SER A 28 -4.26 -9.15 4.98
C SER A 28 -5.65 -9.34 5.60
N HIS A 29 -5.91 -10.46 6.23
CA HIS A 29 -7.19 -10.74 6.90
C HIS A 29 -7.41 -9.86 8.14
N ASP A 30 -6.36 -9.58 8.89
CA ASP A 30 -6.44 -8.70 10.05
C ASP A 30 -6.81 -7.27 9.63
N ILE A 31 -6.12 -6.70 8.65
CA ILE A 31 -6.47 -5.38 8.09
C ILE A 31 -7.90 -5.39 7.53
N HIS A 32 -8.28 -6.45 6.79
CA HIS A 32 -9.65 -6.57 6.26
C HIS A 32 -10.71 -6.60 7.35
N GLY A 33 -10.43 -7.25 8.47
CA GLY A 33 -11.35 -7.37 9.61
C GLY A 33 -11.50 -6.09 10.44
N HIS A 34 -10.57 -5.13 10.27
CA HIS A 34 -10.56 -3.85 10.98
C HIS A 34 -10.51 -2.69 9.99
N PRO A 35 -11.58 -2.46 9.20
CA PRO A 35 -11.57 -1.46 8.16
C PRO A 35 -11.54 -0.04 8.74
N GLU A 36 -10.51 0.72 8.37
CA GLU A 36 -10.30 2.10 8.80
C GLU A 36 -10.29 3.01 7.58
N THR A 37 -10.96 4.16 7.68
CA THR A 37 -10.99 5.14 6.58
C THR A 37 -9.73 6.01 6.57
N GLY A 38 -9.50 6.68 5.45
CA GLY A 38 -8.31 7.49 5.23
C GLY A 38 -7.95 8.42 6.37
N PHE A 39 -6.66 8.48 6.71
CA PHE A 39 -6.04 9.15 7.85
C PHE A 39 -6.47 8.64 9.23
N GLN A 40 -7.12 7.48 9.30
CA GLN A 40 -7.52 6.80 10.54
C GLN A 40 -6.99 5.35 10.60
N GLU A 41 -6.06 4.99 9.73
CA GLU A 41 -5.57 3.63 9.52
C GLU A 41 -4.54 3.20 10.58
N TYR A 42 -4.83 3.48 11.85
CA TYR A 42 -3.89 3.22 12.95
C TYR A 42 -3.67 1.73 13.20
N HIS A 43 -4.73 0.92 13.18
CA HIS A 43 -4.64 -0.53 13.36
C HIS A 43 -3.85 -1.18 12.21
N ALA A 44 -4.13 -0.79 10.97
CA ALA A 44 -3.40 -1.31 9.82
C ALA A 44 -1.89 -1.03 9.92
N VAL A 45 -1.51 0.20 10.31
CA VAL A 45 -0.11 0.58 10.51
C VAL A 45 0.52 -0.22 11.65
N GLU A 46 -0.18 -0.43 12.77
CA GLU A 46 0.30 -1.24 13.90
C GLU A 46 0.50 -2.71 13.51
N ALA A 47 -0.43 -3.29 12.76
CA ALA A 47 -0.33 -4.66 12.28
C ALA A 47 0.86 -4.84 11.33
N ILE A 48 1.07 -3.90 10.40
CA ILE A 48 2.22 -3.89 9.49
C ILE A 48 3.53 -3.75 10.27
N GLU A 49 3.60 -2.83 11.24
CA GLU A 49 4.79 -2.66 12.07
C GLU A 49 5.14 -3.93 12.85
N ALA A 50 4.14 -4.54 13.47
CA ALA A 50 4.34 -5.78 14.23
C ALA A 50 4.88 -6.89 13.32
N PHE A 51 4.34 -7.00 12.10
CA PHE A 51 4.81 -7.98 11.13
C PHE A 51 6.26 -7.71 10.69
N LEU A 52 6.59 -6.47 10.36
CA LEU A 52 7.96 -6.07 9.99
C LEU A 52 8.96 -6.34 11.13
N LYS A 53 8.61 -5.99 12.37
CA LYS A 53 9.42 -6.29 13.57
C LYS A 53 9.66 -7.79 13.74
N GLY A 54 8.65 -8.61 13.51
CA GLY A 54 8.77 -10.08 13.52
C GLY A 54 9.74 -10.62 12.47
N GLN A 55 10.00 -9.86 11.40
CA GLN A 55 10.98 -10.17 10.37
C GLN A 55 12.33 -9.44 10.56
N GLY A 56 12.54 -8.77 11.71
CA GLY A 56 13.76 -8.05 12.03
C GLY A 56 13.90 -6.70 11.33
N MET A 57 12.80 -6.15 10.80
CA MET A 57 12.79 -4.84 10.14
C MET A 57 12.09 -3.80 11.01
N GLY A 58 12.69 -2.60 11.09
CA GLY A 58 12.06 -1.43 11.68
C GLY A 58 11.40 -0.56 10.62
N MET A 59 10.52 0.34 11.08
CA MET A 59 9.96 1.39 10.24
C MET A 59 9.92 2.74 10.96
N GLU A 60 9.93 3.81 10.19
CA GLU A 60 9.71 5.19 10.62
C GLU A 60 8.20 5.46 10.54
N ARG A 61 7.60 5.85 11.67
CA ARG A 61 6.19 6.29 11.74
C ARG A 61 6.06 7.79 11.46
N ASP A 62 4.85 8.27 11.30
CA ASP A 62 4.51 9.67 11.04
C ASP A 62 5.27 10.25 9.84
N TYR A 63 5.55 9.39 8.86
CA TYR A 63 6.30 9.76 7.68
C TYR A 63 5.60 10.92 6.94
N CYS A 64 6.38 11.90 6.50
CA CYS A 64 5.85 13.14 5.93
C CYS A 64 4.90 13.91 6.86
N GLN A 65 5.01 13.73 8.18
CA GLN A 65 4.13 14.35 9.18
C GLN A 65 2.65 13.94 8.98
N ILE A 66 2.43 12.71 8.56
CA ILE A 66 1.11 12.08 8.44
C ILE A 66 1.08 10.90 9.42
N PRO A 67 0.23 10.93 10.45
CA PRO A 67 0.25 9.94 11.54
C PRO A 67 0.11 8.48 11.10
N THR A 68 -0.61 8.25 10.01
CA THR A 68 -0.83 6.91 9.47
C THR A 68 0.07 6.57 8.28
N ALA A 69 1.00 7.45 7.88
CA ALA A 69 2.03 7.14 6.91
C ALA A 69 3.27 6.56 7.59
N PHE A 70 3.99 5.72 6.88
CA PHE A 70 5.24 5.15 7.37
C PHE A 70 6.24 4.90 6.25
N ARG A 71 7.51 4.69 6.64
CA ARG A 71 8.56 4.23 5.73
C ARG A 71 9.45 3.19 6.41
N ALA A 72 9.71 2.07 5.74
CA ALA A 72 10.78 1.15 6.11
C ALA A 72 11.84 1.12 5.00
N VAL A 73 13.10 1.03 5.39
CA VAL A 73 14.24 1.10 4.46
C VAL A 73 15.18 -0.08 4.70
N LYS A 74 15.56 -0.77 3.63
CA LYS A 74 16.69 -1.69 3.62
C LYS A 74 17.73 -1.20 2.61
N LYS A 75 18.91 -0.89 3.12
CA LYS A 75 20.07 -0.50 2.31
C LYS A 75 20.81 -1.71 1.80
N GLY A 76 21.32 -1.61 0.60
CA GLY A 76 22.30 -2.51 0.04
C GLY A 76 23.74 -2.14 0.45
N LYS A 77 24.71 -2.76 -0.22
CA LYS A 77 26.15 -2.59 0.12
C LYS A 77 26.81 -1.33 -0.43
N GLY A 78 26.18 -0.66 -1.41
CA GLY A 78 26.75 0.51 -2.08
C GLY A 78 25.68 1.42 -2.65
N ASN A 79 26.12 2.48 -3.32
CA ASN A 79 25.23 3.43 -3.99
C ASN A 79 24.57 2.78 -5.22
N GLY A 80 23.31 3.06 -5.41
CA GLY A 80 22.53 2.54 -6.54
C GLY A 80 21.11 3.11 -6.52
N PRO A 81 20.19 2.56 -7.32
CA PRO A 81 18.83 3.06 -7.40
C PRO A 81 18.05 2.84 -6.10
N VAL A 82 17.09 3.72 -5.88
CA VAL A 82 16.09 3.61 -4.81
C VAL A 82 14.78 3.11 -5.41
N VAL A 83 14.35 1.94 -4.97
CA VAL A 83 13.09 1.33 -5.42
C VAL A 83 12.09 1.32 -4.28
N ALA A 84 10.94 1.96 -4.45
CA ALA A 84 9.87 1.99 -3.46
C ALA A 84 8.75 1.02 -3.79
N PHE A 85 8.32 0.23 -2.79
CA PHE A 85 7.06 -0.52 -2.80
C PHE A 85 6.01 0.29 -2.05
N LEU A 86 4.90 0.59 -2.71
CA LEU A 86 3.82 1.39 -2.12
C LEU A 86 2.74 0.49 -1.54
N ALA A 87 2.35 0.76 -0.30
CA ALA A 87 1.29 0.05 0.41
C ALA A 87 0.11 1.00 0.67
N GLU A 88 -1.07 0.64 0.19
CA GLU A 88 -2.35 1.23 0.57
C GLU A 88 -3.05 0.31 1.57
N TYR A 89 -3.82 0.88 2.50
CA TYR A 89 -4.49 0.12 3.58
C TYR A 89 -5.76 0.80 4.09
N ASP A 90 -6.21 1.91 3.50
CA ASP A 90 -7.49 2.55 3.84
C ASP A 90 -8.67 1.79 3.25
N ALA A 91 -9.82 1.95 3.89
CA ALA A 91 -11.08 1.31 3.52
C ALA A 91 -12.13 2.35 3.11
N LEU A 92 -13.09 1.92 2.31
CA LEU A 92 -14.25 2.69 1.93
C LEU A 92 -15.23 2.84 3.10
N ARG A 93 -15.71 4.05 3.35
CA ARG A 93 -16.68 4.32 4.41
C ARG A 93 -17.97 3.52 4.19
N GLY A 94 -18.34 2.70 5.19
CA GLY A 94 -19.57 1.90 5.19
C GLY A 94 -19.53 0.66 4.27
N ILE A 95 -18.42 0.42 3.57
CA ILE A 95 -18.22 -0.73 2.68
C ILE A 95 -17.10 -1.64 3.18
N GLY A 96 -16.04 -1.08 3.76
CA GLY A 96 -14.83 -1.81 4.11
C GLY A 96 -13.83 -1.87 2.96
N HIS A 97 -13.00 -2.93 2.92
CA HIS A 97 -11.93 -3.10 1.93
C HIS A 97 -12.45 -3.56 0.54
N GLY A 98 -13.44 -2.81 -0.02
CA GLY A 98 -14.00 -3.11 -1.35
C GLY A 98 -13.01 -2.96 -2.49
N CYS A 99 -11.98 -2.12 -2.35
CA CYS A 99 -10.90 -1.95 -3.34
C CYS A 99 -9.72 -2.91 -3.12
N GLY A 100 -9.72 -3.68 -2.03
CA GLY A 100 -8.67 -4.67 -1.76
C GLY A 100 -7.36 -4.09 -1.25
N HIS A 101 -7.36 -2.92 -0.59
CA HIS A 101 -6.15 -2.29 -0.05
C HIS A 101 -5.45 -3.16 1.00
N ASN A 102 -6.18 -3.99 1.76
CA ASN A 102 -5.60 -5.01 2.62
C ASN A 102 -4.68 -6.00 1.87
N VAL A 103 -5.03 -6.34 0.62
CA VAL A 103 -4.21 -7.20 -0.24
C VAL A 103 -3.01 -6.42 -0.77
N ILE A 104 -3.21 -5.14 -1.15
CA ILE A 104 -2.10 -4.26 -1.59
C ILE A 104 -1.05 -4.14 -0.49
N ALA A 105 -1.48 -3.88 0.77
CA ALA A 105 -0.59 -3.81 1.93
C ALA A 105 0.24 -5.08 2.09
N ALA A 106 -0.41 -6.25 2.14
CA ALA A 106 0.27 -7.52 2.32
C ALA A 106 1.22 -7.84 1.18
N CYS A 107 0.85 -7.54 -0.07
CA CYS A 107 1.71 -7.74 -1.24
C CYS A 107 2.93 -6.82 -1.22
N ALA A 108 2.77 -5.54 -0.88
CA ALA A 108 3.88 -4.59 -0.78
C ALA A 108 4.86 -5.00 0.32
N VAL A 109 4.36 -5.40 1.49
CA VAL A 109 5.17 -5.93 2.61
C VAL A 109 5.92 -7.18 2.18
N GLY A 110 5.25 -8.14 1.53
CA GLY A 110 5.86 -9.37 1.04
C GLY A 110 6.95 -9.11 0.01
N ALA A 111 6.70 -8.22 -0.96
CA ALA A 111 7.67 -7.85 -1.99
C ALA A 111 8.91 -7.16 -1.38
N PHE A 112 8.70 -6.21 -0.47
CA PHE A 112 9.77 -5.54 0.26
C PHE A 112 10.64 -6.53 1.04
N LEU A 113 10.04 -7.39 1.86
CA LEU A 113 10.77 -8.36 2.68
C LEU A 113 11.46 -9.45 1.84
N GLY A 114 10.82 -9.88 0.75
CA GLY A 114 11.41 -10.81 -0.19
C GLY A 114 12.70 -10.26 -0.79
N LEU A 115 12.67 -9.03 -1.31
CA LEU A 115 13.85 -8.39 -1.87
C LEU A 115 14.85 -7.99 -0.79
N ALA A 116 14.39 -7.55 0.39
CA ALA A 116 15.24 -7.20 1.53
C ALA A 116 16.18 -8.34 1.93
N SER A 117 15.75 -9.58 1.78
CA SER A 117 16.56 -10.77 2.07
C SER A 117 17.79 -10.91 1.17
N ARG A 118 17.86 -10.16 0.07
CA ARG A 118 18.96 -10.21 -0.92
C ARG A 118 19.77 -8.92 -1.02
N MET A 119 19.33 -7.84 -0.35
CA MET A 119 19.94 -6.51 -0.50
C MET A 119 21.40 -6.46 -0.07
N ASP A 120 21.86 -7.34 0.81
CA ASP A 120 23.26 -7.40 1.20
C ASP A 120 24.21 -7.81 0.03
N ALA A 121 23.66 -8.32 -1.08
CA ALA A 121 24.39 -8.64 -2.30
C ALA A 121 24.30 -7.56 -3.39
N HIS A 122 23.42 -6.57 -3.23
CA HIS A 122 23.10 -5.55 -4.23
C HIS A 122 23.43 -4.14 -3.75
N ASP A 123 23.60 -3.22 -4.68
CA ASP A 123 23.72 -1.79 -4.43
C ASP A 123 22.35 -1.12 -4.44
N GLY A 124 22.25 0.08 -3.86
CA GLY A 124 21.02 0.85 -3.80
C GLY A 124 20.21 0.62 -2.53
N GLU A 125 18.97 1.06 -2.55
CA GLU A 125 18.05 0.94 -1.43
C GLU A 125 16.68 0.45 -1.90
N ILE A 126 15.98 -0.25 -1.02
CA ILE A 126 14.56 -0.50 -1.19
C ILE A 126 13.78 0.11 -0.04
N TRP A 127 12.67 0.73 -0.37
CA TRP A 127 11.76 1.37 0.57
C TRP A 127 10.40 0.69 0.51
N LEU A 128 9.79 0.49 1.68
CA LEU A 128 8.36 0.24 1.80
C LEU A 128 7.73 1.53 2.30
N ILE A 129 6.85 2.11 1.52
CA ILE A 129 6.17 3.37 1.87
C ILE A 129 4.68 3.09 2.05
N GLY A 130 4.21 3.30 3.28
CA GLY A 130 2.79 3.29 3.59
C GLY A 130 2.13 4.60 3.17
N THR A 131 1.18 4.50 2.25
CA THR A 131 0.50 5.64 1.63
C THR A 131 -0.97 5.66 2.01
N PRO A 132 -1.36 6.37 3.10
CA PRO A 132 -2.73 6.40 3.61
C PRO A 132 -3.68 7.18 2.71
N ALA A 133 -4.98 7.02 2.95
CA ALA A 133 -6.06 7.86 2.44
C ALA A 133 -6.12 7.99 0.91
N GLU A 134 -6.03 6.87 0.19
CA GLU A 134 -6.19 6.88 -1.27
C GLU A 134 -7.62 7.24 -1.66
N GLU A 135 -8.62 6.65 -0.97
CA GLU A 135 -10.05 6.71 -1.32
C GLU A 135 -10.72 8.06 -1.07
N GLY A 136 -10.08 8.99 -0.43
CA GLY A 136 -10.76 10.26 -0.15
C GLY A 136 -9.88 11.37 0.41
N GLY A 137 -8.60 11.11 0.65
CA GLY A 137 -7.70 12.06 1.31
C GLY A 137 -6.52 12.50 0.46
N ALA A 138 -6.32 11.88 -0.70
CA ALA A 138 -5.17 12.14 -1.58
C ALA A 138 -3.81 12.07 -0.85
N GLY A 139 -3.64 11.08 0.04
CA GLY A 139 -2.47 10.96 0.89
C GLY A 139 -1.15 10.98 0.12
N LYS A 140 -1.07 10.29 -1.04
CA LYS A 140 0.12 10.32 -1.90
C LYS A 140 0.46 11.71 -2.41
N VAL A 141 -0.55 12.55 -2.70
CA VAL A 141 -0.33 13.94 -3.12
C VAL A 141 0.30 14.74 -1.99
N LEU A 142 -0.24 14.63 -0.76
CA LEU A 142 0.33 15.28 0.42
C LEU A 142 1.76 14.81 0.70
N MET A 143 2.01 13.51 0.55
CA MET A 143 3.36 12.95 0.71
C MET A 143 4.32 13.48 -0.34
N LEU A 144 3.88 13.58 -1.61
CA LEU A 144 4.68 14.14 -2.70
C LEU A 144 5.04 15.62 -2.42
N GLU A 145 4.06 16.42 -2.02
CA GLU A 145 4.26 17.83 -1.65
C GLU A 145 5.23 18.01 -0.48
N ARG A 146 5.35 17.01 0.38
CA ARG A 146 6.24 17.01 1.56
C ARG A 146 7.56 16.27 1.33
N GLY A 147 7.89 15.96 0.07
CA GLY A 147 9.14 15.31 -0.29
C GLY A 147 9.23 13.82 0.05
N GLY A 148 8.10 13.17 0.31
CA GLY A 148 8.06 11.76 0.73
C GLY A 148 8.58 10.77 -0.32
N PHE A 149 8.73 11.21 -1.55
CA PHE A 149 9.28 10.40 -2.65
C PHE A 149 10.61 10.96 -3.19
N ASP A 150 11.21 11.93 -2.48
CA ASP A 150 12.48 12.50 -2.90
C ASP A 150 13.58 11.44 -2.88
N GLY A 151 14.29 11.31 -3.99
CA GLY A 151 15.32 10.31 -4.18
C GLY A 151 14.83 8.93 -4.60
N VAL A 152 13.53 8.70 -4.76
CA VAL A 152 12.99 7.46 -5.32
C VAL A 152 13.14 7.47 -6.84
N ASP A 153 13.85 6.47 -7.38
CA ASP A 153 14.03 6.30 -8.83
C ASP A 153 12.86 5.52 -9.46
N PHE A 154 12.33 4.54 -8.75
CA PHE A 154 11.23 3.69 -9.20
C PHE A 154 10.23 3.44 -8.07
N ALA A 155 8.93 3.59 -8.37
CA ALA A 155 7.85 3.22 -7.47
C ALA A 155 7.02 2.09 -8.08
N LEU A 156 6.75 1.05 -7.30
CA LEU A 156 6.02 -0.14 -7.69
C LEU A 156 4.82 -0.35 -6.77
N MET A 157 3.67 -0.65 -7.34
CA MET A 157 2.47 -1.02 -6.59
C MET A 157 1.68 -2.05 -7.38
N MET A 158 1.13 -3.03 -6.68
CA MET A 158 0.14 -3.95 -7.21
C MET A 158 -1.25 -3.46 -6.77
N HIS A 159 -2.22 -3.49 -7.69
CA HIS A 159 -3.61 -3.17 -7.37
C HIS A 159 -4.53 -4.26 -7.89
N PRO A 160 -5.42 -4.85 -7.06
CA PRO A 160 -6.42 -5.79 -7.52
C PRO A 160 -7.36 -5.15 -8.54
N THR A 161 -7.83 -5.93 -9.49
CA THR A 161 -8.84 -5.50 -10.47
C THR A 161 -10.06 -6.39 -10.38
N GLY A 162 -11.26 -5.82 -10.52
CA GLY A 162 -12.49 -6.61 -10.64
C GLY A 162 -12.58 -7.29 -12.01
N GLY A 163 -13.26 -8.46 -12.05
CA GLY A 163 -13.50 -9.22 -13.26
C GLY A 163 -12.83 -10.60 -13.26
N GLY A 164 -13.48 -11.57 -13.88
CA GLY A 164 -13.07 -12.99 -13.84
C GLY A 164 -11.83 -13.36 -14.67
N GLU A 165 -11.14 -12.42 -15.27
CA GLU A 165 -9.93 -12.65 -16.04
C GLU A 165 -8.73 -11.96 -15.39
N ALA A 166 -7.62 -12.70 -15.24
CA ALA A 166 -6.37 -12.15 -14.72
C ALA A 166 -5.70 -11.31 -15.81
N TYR A 167 -5.79 -10.01 -15.69
CA TYR A 167 -5.04 -9.08 -16.53
C TYR A 167 -3.87 -8.50 -15.73
N ASN A 168 -2.67 -8.62 -16.28
CA ASN A 168 -1.51 -7.92 -15.77
C ASN A 168 -1.33 -6.63 -16.58
N TYR A 169 -1.66 -5.50 -15.98
CA TYR A 169 -1.42 -4.19 -16.57
C TYR A 169 -0.07 -3.65 -16.10
N ILE A 170 0.77 -3.29 -17.04
CA ILE A 170 1.97 -2.52 -16.75
C ILE A 170 1.72 -1.11 -17.26
N ASN A 171 1.97 -0.10 -16.41
CA ASN A 171 1.93 1.30 -16.80
C ASN A 171 0.54 1.81 -17.23
N ARG A 172 -0.50 1.46 -16.47
CA ARG A 172 -1.84 2.02 -16.69
C ARG A 172 -1.91 3.44 -16.12
N GLY A 173 -2.28 4.41 -16.96
CA GLY A 173 -2.54 5.77 -16.53
C GLY A 173 -3.68 5.87 -15.52
N GLY A 174 -3.62 6.86 -14.62
CA GLY A 174 -4.68 7.15 -13.66
C GLY A 174 -5.84 7.92 -14.27
N ARG A 175 -6.96 7.95 -13.55
CA ARG A 175 -8.13 8.80 -13.86
C ARG A 175 -8.19 9.94 -12.85
N ALA A 176 -8.62 11.13 -13.28
CA ALA A 176 -9.00 12.17 -12.35
C ALA A 176 -10.37 11.84 -11.71
N SER A 177 -10.49 12.06 -10.42
CA SER A 177 -11.76 11.95 -9.71
C SER A 177 -12.01 13.20 -8.87
N GLY A 178 -13.28 13.48 -8.59
CA GLY A 178 -13.68 14.56 -7.71
C GLY A 178 -15.05 14.25 -7.14
N SER A 179 -15.33 14.77 -5.94
CA SER A 179 -16.62 14.63 -5.29
C SER A 179 -17.14 15.99 -4.84
N VAL A 180 -18.46 16.14 -4.90
CA VAL A 180 -19.16 17.33 -4.37
C VAL A 180 -20.28 16.84 -3.47
N THR A 181 -20.31 17.34 -2.24
CA THR A 181 -21.40 17.11 -1.31
C THR A 181 -22.27 18.35 -1.25
N VAL A 182 -23.56 18.20 -1.55
CA VAL A 182 -24.54 19.28 -1.44
C VAL A 182 -25.53 18.92 -0.34
N SER A 183 -25.60 19.76 0.69
CA SER A 183 -26.52 19.59 1.80
C SER A 183 -27.67 20.61 1.69
N PHE A 184 -28.90 20.10 1.69
CA PHE A 184 -30.09 20.92 1.71
C PHE A 184 -30.64 20.95 3.13
N HIS A 185 -30.82 22.16 3.69
CA HIS A 185 -31.44 22.36 4.99
C HIS A 185 -32.82 22.95 4.80
N GLY A 186 -33.83 22.24 5.22
CA GLY A 186 -35.21 22.68 5.06
C GLY A 186 -36.17 21.85 5.93
N LYS A 187 -37.45 22.18 5.86
CA LYS A 187 -38.50 21.40 6.49
C LYS A 187 -39.04 20.38 5.49
N ALA A 188 -39.18 19.14 5.93
CA ALA A 188 -39.73 18.09 5.07
C ALA A 188 -41.21 18.44 4.73
N GLU A 189 -41.55 18.43 3.45
CA GLU A 189 -42.89 18.69 2.92
C GLU A 189 -43.19 17.78 1.74
N ILE A 190 -44.45 17.47 1.53
CA ILE A 190 -44.88 16.73 0.34
C ILE A 190 -44.89 17.70 -0.85
N GLY A 191 -43.88 17.72 -1.68
CA GLY A 191 -43.75 18.23 -3.06
C GLY A 191 -44.69 19.31 -3.61
N ARG A 192 -45.49 19.97 -2.79
CA ARG A 192 -46.28 21.13 -3.13
C ARG A 192 -45.95 22.24 -2.15
N ALA A 193 -45.09 23.13 -2.59
CA ALA A 193 -44.95 24.40 -1.92
C ALA A 193 -46.30 25.11 -1.91
N HIS A 194 -46.91 25.21 -0.77
CA HIS A 194 -48.02 26.12 -0.61
C HIS A 194 -47.50 27.46 -0.09
N VAL A 195 -47.81 28.44 -0.87
CA VAL A 195 -47.68 29.85 -0.56
C VAL A 195 -48.52 30.19 0.67
#